data_844cecb0f8e6cb10b774af7c1874d84c
#
_entry.id   844cecb0f8e6cb10b774af7c1874d84c
#
_cell.length_a   1.000
_cell.length_b   1.000
_cell.length_c   1.000
_cell.angle_alpha   90.00
_cell.angle_beta   90.00
_cell.angle_gamma   90.00
#
_symmetry.space_group_name_H-M   'P 1'
#
loop_
_entity.id
_entity.type
_entity.pdbx_description
1 polymer ?
#
loop_
_entity_poly.entity_id
_entity_poly.type
_entity_poly.pdbx_seq_one_letter_code
_entity_poly.pdbx_strand_id
1 'polypeptide(L)'
;NGLVTCYDTRMHEAATAYTPKDVSIIEKSHRDPVYKITWLPGKTPFECASTSTDGQVLWWDVRKLAEPIEGLWVEEKTEEKQRVGGTSLEYSGAGGKFMIGSEQGKIAACSRKGKTPADKIGNIWEAHCGPVYALQRNPWFPKFYLTVGDWSVKVWNEEIRTPIMTSKFFRSYVLDAAWSPTRPGVFVTTKMDGTLDVWDI
;
A
#
# COMPACT_ATOMS: atom_id res chain seq x y z
N ASN A 1 -7.97 13.60 -6.12
CA ASN A 1 -7.66 14.17 -7.45
C ASN A 1 -6.50 13.46 -8.17
N GLY A 2 -5.97 12.36 -7.63
CA GLY A 2 -4.89 11.58 -8.25
C GLY A 2 -3.51 12.24 -8.30
N LEU A 3 -3.38 13.47 -7.80
CA LEU A 3 -2.13 14.21 -7.78
C LEU A 3 -1.27 13.84 -6.58
N VAL A 4 0.04 13.86 -6.79
CA VAL A 4 1.05 13.75 -5.73
C VAL A 4 1.70 15.12 -5.55
N THR A 5 1.78 15.59 -4.32
CA THR A 5 2.30 16.91 -3.95
C THR A 5 3.40 16.78 -2.91
N CYS A 6 4.42 17.59 -3.03
CA CYS A 6 5.51 17.67 -2.06
C CYS A 6 5.48 19.04 -1.37
N TYR A 7 5.56 19.01 -0.05
CA TYR A 7 5.64 20.22 0.79
C TYR A 7 6.96 20.24 1.57
N ASP A 8 7.59 21.40 1.65
CA ASP A 8 8.72 21.62 2.55
C ASP A 8 8.23 22.40 3.77
N THR A 9 8.19 21.75 4.93
CA THR A 9 7.71 22.33 6.18
C THR A 9 8.61 23.42 6.75
N ARG A 10 9.81 23.59 6.19
CA ARG A 10 10.74 24.65 6.58
C ARG A 10 10.47 25.98 5.86
N MET A 11 9.71 25.93 4.78
CA MET A 11 9.34 27.11 4.01
C MET A 11 8.11 27.76 4.65
N HIS A 12 8.32 28.51 5.70
CA HIS A 12 7.34 29.39 6.32
C HIS A 12 7.34 30.74 5.61
N GLU A 13 6.52 30.92 4.60
CA GLU A 13 6.09 32.26 4.25
C GLU A 13 4.88 32.61 5.12
N ALA A 14 5.01 33.72 5.82
CA ALA A 14 3.98 34.24 6.70
C ALA A 14 2.65 34.41 5.95
N ALA A 15 1.59 33.87 6.53
CA ALA A 15 0.18 34.26 6.33
C ALA A 15 -0.59 33.68 5.14
N THR A 16 -0.10 32.84 4.27
CA THR A 16 -0.92 32.20 3.25
C THR A 16 -0.66 30.69 3.15
N ALA A 17 -1.76 29.97 2.90
CA ALA A 17 -1.83 28.52 2.77
C ALA A 17 -0.53 27.86 2.27
N TYR A 18 -0.13 26.75 2.91
CA TYR A 18 0.99 25.94 2.49
C TYR A 18 0.96 25.72 0.98
N THR A 19 1.80 26.46 0.24
CA THR A 19 1.97 26.23 -1.19
C THR A 19 2.83 24.98 -1.39
N PRO A 20 2.40 24.03 -2.21
CA PRO A 20 3.23 22.86 -2.50
C PRO A 20 4.50 23.33 -3.20
N LYS A 21 5.64 22.75 -2.83
CA LYS A 21 6.92 22.97 -3.49
C LYS A 21 6.89 22.45 -4.91
N ASP A 22 6.38 21.24 -5.09
CA ASP A 22 6.26 20.56 -6.36
C ASP A 22 4.92 19.80 -6.43
N VAL A 23 4.33 19.74 -7.62
CA VAL A 23 3.07 19.05 -7.90
C VAL A 23 3.22 18.21 -9.15
N SER A 24 2.71 16.99 -9.16
CA SER A 24 2.70 16.15 -10.35
C SER A 24 1.75 16.68 -11.43
N ILE A 25 2.08 16.45 -12.69
CA ILE A 25 1.25 16.85 -13.83
C ILE A 25 0.01 15.95 -13.89
N ILE A 26 -1.17 16.53 -14.07
CA ILE A 26 -2.46 15.82 -14.07
C ILE A 26 -2.48 14.68 -15.09
N GLU A 27 -1.97 14.92 -16.29
CA GLU A 27 -1.98 13.95 -17.39
C GLU A 27 -1.08 12.74 -17.16
N LYS A 28 -0.09 12.88 -16.28
CA LYS A 28 0.90 11.83 -15.92
C LYS A 28 0.66 11.20 -14.55
N SER A 29 -0.32 11.73 -13.82
CA SER A 29 -0.68 11.29 -12.49
C SER A 29 -1.75 10.19 -12.52
N HIS A 30 -2.16 9.73 -11.35
CA HIS A 30 -3.28 8.82 -11.23
C HIS A 30 -4.58 9.46 -11.70
N ARG A 31 -5.48 8.64 -12.25
CA ARG A 31 -6.81 9.10 -12.68
C ARG A 31 -7.78 9.18 -11.50
N ASP A 32 -7.64 8.27 -10.56
CA ASP A 32 -8.45 8.16 -9.36
C ASP A 32 -7.67 8.62 -8.11
N PRO A 33 -8.32 8.80 -6.96
CA PRO A 33 -7.67 9.19 -5.73
C PRO A 33 -6.52 8.27 -5.34
N VAL A 34 -5.41 8.84 -4.89
CA VAL A 34 -4.27 8.09 -4.33
C VAL A 34 -4.62 7.66 -2.92
N TYR A 35 -4.63 6.35 -2.67
CA TYR A 35 -4.93 5.80 -1.35
C TYR A 35 -3.70 5.62 -0.46
N LYS A 36 -2.59 5.24 -1.06
CA LYS A 36 -1.35 5.04 -0.31
C LYS A 36 -0.15 5.58 -1.07
N ILE A 37 0.72 6.25 -0.33
CA ILE A 37 2.06 6.60 -0.77
C ILE A 37 3.06 6.07 0.27
N THR A 38 4.17 5.52 -0.19
CA THR A 38 5.22 5.00 0.69
C THR A 38 6.59 5.33 0.15
N TRP A 39 7.52 5.64 1.05
CA TRP A 39 8.93 5.79 0.71
C TRP A 39 9.55 4.45 0.39
N LEU A 40 10.42 4.41 -0.62
CA LEU A 40 11.09 3.17 -0.98
C LEU A 40 12.26 2.91 -0.03
N PRO A 41 12.33 1.70 0.54
CA PRO A 41 13.49 1.29 1.30
C PRO A 41 14.68 1.06 0.33
N GLY A 42 15.63 1.97 0.30
CA GLY A 42 16.75 1.87 -0.63
C GLY A 42 17.86 2.86 -0.33
N LYS A 43 18.87 2.89 -1.23
CA LYS A 43 19.99 3.83 -1.16
C LYS A 43 19.60 5.24 -1.59
N THR A 44 18.51 5.39 -2.31
CA THR A 44 17.98 6.67 -2.80
C THR A 44 16.83 7.12 -1.90
N PRO A 45 17.06 8.08 -0.99
CA PRO A 45 16.02 8.55 -0.06
C PRO A 45 14.96 9.45 -0.72
N PHE A 46 15.02 9.60 -2.04
CA PHE A 46 14.17 10.53 -2.80
C PHE A 46 13.09 9.84 -3.62
N GLU A 47 13.02 8.50 -3.59
CA GLU A 47 12.02 7.77 -4.32
C GLU A 47 10.86 7.36 -3.43
N CYS A 48 9.63 7.53 -3.95
CA CYS A 48 8.40 7.02 -3.34
C CYS A 48 7.56 6.30 -4.37
N ALA A 49 6.63 5.49 -3.90
CA ALA A 49 5.64 4.81 -4.73
C ALA A 49 4.24 5.15 -4.25
N SER A 50 3.32 5.33 -5.18
CA SER A 50 1.91 5.56 -4.92
C SER A 50 1.04 4.51 -5.58
N THR A 51 -0.11 4.23 -5.00
CA THR A 51 -1.14 3.37 -5.57
C THR A 51 -2.51 4.02 -5.50
N SER A 52 -3.34 3.70 -6.46
CA SER A 52 -4.70 4.21 -6.62
C SER A 52 -5.66 3.13 -7.09
N THR A 53 -6.94 3.37 -6.95
CA THR A 53 -8.02 2.50 -7.45
C THR A 53 -8.08 2.43 -8.98
N ASP A 54 -7.36 3.30 -9.70
CA ASP A 54 -7.21 3.20 -11.16
C ASP A 54 -6.45 1.93 -11.62
N GLY A 55 -5.84 1.19 -10.68
CA GLY A 55 -5.08 -0.02 -10.94
C GLY A 55 -3.62 0.23 -11.29
N GLN A 56 -3.11 1.43 -11.04
CA GLN A 56 -1.71 1.77 -11.27
C GLN A 56 -0.90 1.82 -9.98
N VAL A 57 0.38 1.48 -10.12
CA VAL A 57 1.44 1.86 -9.18
C VAL A 57 2.39 2.75 -9.92
N LEU A 58 2.64 3.94 -9.38
CA LEU A 58 3.55 4.92 -9.95
C LEU A 58 4.72 5.16 -9.00
N TRP A 59 5.94 5.23 -9.58
CA TRP A 59 7.17 5.54 -8.84
C TRP A 59 7.61 6.96 -9.16
N TRP A 60 7.95 7.71 -8.13
CA TRP A 60 8.25 9.14 -8.20
C TRP A 60 9.63 9.44 -7.63
N ASP A 61 10.32 10.41 -8.22
CA ASP A 61 11.45 11.11 -7.61
C ASP A 61 10.96 12.47 -7.12
N VAL A 62 11.00 12.71 -5.82
CA VAL A 62 10.51 13.96 -5.22
C VAL A 62 11.30 15.19 -5.63
N ARG A 63 12.46 15.02 -6.25
CA ARG A 63 13.26 16.10 -6.84
C ARG A 63 12.77 16.53 -8.24
N LYS A 64 11.99 15.65 -8.89
CA LYS A 64 11.40 15.84 -10.22
C LYS A 64 10.00 15.23 -10.24
N LEU A 65 9.10 15.80 -9.45
CA LEU A 65 7.78 15.24 -9.22
C LEU A 65 6.82 15.41 -10.40
N ALA A 66 7.15 16.22 -11.39
CA ALA A 66 6.29 16.50 -12.53
C ALA A 66 5.80 15.23 -13.24
N GLU A 67 6.68 14.26 -13.46
CA GLU A 67 6.36 12.99 -14.09
C GLU A 67 6.86 11.80 -13.27
N PRO A 68 6.14 10.66 -13.26
CA PRO A 68 6.61 9.45 -12.63
C PRO A 68 7.83 8.89 -13.37
N ILE A 69 8.77 8.29 -12.63
CA ILE A 69 9.93 7.59 -13.19
C ILE A 69 9.47 6.34 -13.94
N GLU A 70 8.47 5.66 -13.39
CA GLU A 70 7.98 4.38 -13.87
C GLU A 70 6.52 4.20 -13.47
N GLY A 71 5.76 3.46 -14.28
CA GLY A 71 4.39 3.06 -13.98
C GLY A 71 4.15 1.59 -14.26
N LEU A 72 3.30 0.94 -13.46
CA LEU A 72 2.86 -0.42 -13.64
C LEU A 72 1.36 -0.50 -13.50
N TRP A 73 0.69 -1.03 -14.53
CA TRP A 73 -0.70 -1.45 -14.44
C TRP A 73 -0.75 -2.82 -13.78
N VAL A 74 -1.50 -2.93 -12.71
CA VAL A 74 -1.70 -4.20 -12.01
C VAL A 74 -2.96 -4.84 -12.56
N GLU A 75 -2.77 -5.88 -13.36
CA GLU A 75 -3.83 -6.60 -14.05
C GLU A 75 -3.78 -8.09 -13.68
N GLU A 76 -4.94 -8.71 -13.58
CA GLU A 76 -5.00 -10.16 -13.39
C GLU A 76 -4.55 -10.90 -14.66
N LYS A 77 -3.92 -12.05 -14.46
CA LYS A 77 -3.50 -12.93 -15.57
C LYS A 77 -4.67 -13.75 -16.14
N THR A 78 -5.86 -13.17 -16.15
CA THR A 78 -7.07 -13.75 -16.74
C THR A 78 -7.25 -13.21 -18.16
N GLU A 79 -8.10 -13.86 -18.96
CA GLU A 79 -8.40 -13.42 -20.32
C GLU A 79 -8.97 -11.99 -20.36
N GLU A 80 -9.74 -11.60 -19.34
CA GLU A 80 -10.37 -10.29 -19.24
C GLU A 80 -9.42 -9.19 -18.77
N LYS A 81 -8.21 -9.52 -18.31
CA LYS A 81 -7.21 -8.55 -17.78
C LYS A 81 -7.81 -7.52 -16.84
N GLN A 82 -8.59 -8.00 -15.89
CA GLN A 82 -9.22 -7.10 -14.90
C GLN A 82 -8.16 -6.35 -14.11
N ARG A 83 -8.32 -5.03 -14.01
CA ARG A 83 -7.42 -4.17 -13.22
C ARG A 83 -7.66 -4.35 -11.74
N VAL A 84 -6.59 -4.34 -10.98
CA VAL A 84 -6.60 -4.46 -9.52
C VAL A 84 -6.36 -3.09 -8.91
N GLY A 85 -7.43 -2.39 -8.55
CA GLY A 85 -7.37 -1.08 -7.92
C GLY A 85 -6.77 -1.17 -6.52
N GLY A 86 -5.65 -0.48 -6.28
CA GLY A 86 -4.90 -0.56 -5.04
C GLY A 86 -5.39 0.41 -3.97
N THR A 87 -5.65 -0.10 -2.77
CA THR A 87 -6.02 0.66 -1.57
C THR A 87 -4.91 0.69 -0.53
N SER A 88 -4.03 -0.30 -0.53
CA SER A 88 -2.88 -0.38 0.36
C SER A 88 -1.65 -0.86 -0.39
N LEU A 89 -0.47 -0.45 0.08
CA LEU A 89 0.82 -0.72 -0.55
C LEU A 89 1.87 -0.98 0.52
N GLU A 90 2.61 -2.07 0.38
CA GLU A 90 3.69 -2.46 1.27
C GLU A 90 4.92 -2.88 0.47
N TYR A 91 6.09 -2.37 0.85
CA TYR A 91 7.38 -2.69 0.25
C TYR A 91 8.22 -3.61 1.14
N SER A 92 8.72 -4.70 0.57
CA SER A 92 9.60 -5.64 1.25
C SER A 92 11.07 -5.25 1.04
N GLY A 93 11.62 -4.46 1.97
CA GLY A 93 13.04 -4.16 2.01
C GLY A 93 13.62 -3.64 0.68
N ALA A 94 14.94 -3.73 0.50
CA ALA A 94 15.65 -3.24 -0.70
C ALA A 94 15.48 -4.14 -1.95
N GLY A 95 14.71 -5.22 -1.85
CA GLY A 95 14.60 -6.23 -2.92
C GLY A 95 13.74 -5.83 -4.12
N GLY A 96 12.98 -4.75 -4.03
CA GLY A 96 12.05 -4.30 -5.06
C GLY A 96 10.77 -5.15 -5.15
N LYS A 97 10.56 -6.08 -4.21
CA LYS A 97 9.29 -6.79 -4.03
C LYS A 97 8.33 -5.92 -3.25
N PHE A 98 7.07 -5.94 -3.64
CA PHE A 98 5.99 -5.21 -2.97
C PHE A 98 4.68 -5.97 -3.05
N MET A 99 3.76 -5.63 -2.18
CA MET A 99 2.41 -6.17 -2.17
C MET A 99 1.40 -5.02 -2.22
N ILE A 100 0.29 -5.29 -2.87
CA ILE A 100 -0.83 -4.37 -3.01
C ILE A 100 -2.07 -5.05 -2.47
N GLY A 101 -2.79 -4.38 -1.59
CA GLY A 101 -4.14 -4.75 -1.24
C GLY A 101 -5.13 -3.96 -2.07
N SER A 102 -6.16 -4.63 -2.57
CA SER A 102 -7.11 -4.03 -3.51
C SER A 102 -8.45 -3.66 -2.86
N GLU A 103 -9.19 -2.83 -3.57
CA GLU A 103 -10.59 -2.50 -3.22
C GLU A 103 -11.54 -3.71 -3.30
N GLN A 104 -11.17 -4.72 -4.09
CA GLN A 104 -11.94 -5.97 -4.26
C GLN A 104 -11.58 -7.03 -3.23
N GLY A 105 -10.70 -6.74 -2.28
CA GLY A 105 -10.27 -7.70 -1.25
C GLY A 105 -9.15 -8.64 -1.68
N LYS A 106 -8.56 -8.42 -2.85
CA LYS A 106 -7.44 -9.22 -3.35
C LYS A 106 -6.11 -8.65 -2.89
N ILE A 107 -5.12 -9.52 -2.77
CA ILE A 107 -3.72 -9.14 -2.56
C ILE A 107 -2.93 -9.56 -3.79
N ALA A 108 -2.14 -8.63 -4.33
CA ALA A 108 -1.22 -8.88 -5.42
C ALA A 108 0.22 -8.79 -4.92
N ALA A 109 1.00 -9.85 -5.09
CA ALA A 109 2.44 -9.83 -4.86
C ALA A 109 3.16 -9.46 -6.16
N CYS A 110 3.95 -8.41 -6.11
CA CYS A 110 4.60 -7.83 -7.28
C CYS A 110 6.11 -7.65 -7.07
N SER A 111 6.83 -7.45 -8.18
CA SER A 111 8.25 -7.14 -8.16
C SER A 111 8.58 -6.06 -9.20
N ARG A 112 9.24 -5.00 -8.79
CA ARG A 112 9.71 -3.94 -9.70
C ARG A 112 10.78 -4.45 -10.69
N LYS A 113 11.50 -5.52 -10.34
CA LYS A 113 12.64 -6.05 -11.12
C LYS A 113 12.26 -6.90 -12.33
N GLY A 114 10.99 -7.16 -12.59
CA GLY A 114 10.54 -7.91 -13.77
C GLY A 114 10.93 -7.22 -15.07
N LYS A 115 11.28 -7.99 -16.10
CA LYS A 115 11.64 -7.46 -17.42
C LYS A 115 10.42 -6.99 -18.20
N THR A 116 9.32 -7.72 -18.11
CA THR A 116 8.05 -7.35 -18.73
C THR A 116 7.03 -6.95 -17.66
N PRO A 117 6.00 -6.15 -17.98
CA PRO A 117 4.92 -5.85 -17.05
C PRO A 117 4.27 -7.10 -16.44
N ALA A 118 4.11 -8.16 -17.23
CA ALA A 118 3.55 -9.42 -16.75
C ALA A 118 4.47 -10.16 -15.77
N ASP A 119 5.80 -10.03 -15.91
CA ASP A 119 6.78 -10.61 -14.97
C ASP A 119 6.82 -9.85 -13.64
N LYS A 120 6.42 -8.56 -13.66
CA LYS A 120 6.35 -7.74 -12.45
C LYS A 120 5.18 -8.11 -11.57
N ILE A 121 4.12 -8.68 -12.13
CA ILE A 121 2.94 -9.15 -11.41
C ILE A 121 3.13 -10.64 -11.11
N GLY A 122 3.25 -10.96 -9.84
CA GLY A 122 3.37 -12.33 -9.36
C GLY A 122 2.01 -13.00 -9.15
N ASN A 123 1.78 -13.49 -7.95
CA ASN A 123 0.53 -14.13 -7.58
C ASN A 123 -0.50 -13.11 -7.08
N ILE A 124 -1.76 -13.36 -7.42
CA ILE A 124 -2.92 -12.62 -6.89
C ILE A 124 -3.82 -13.64 -6.20
N TRP A 125 -4.32 -13.32 -5.02
CA TRP A 125 -5.25 -14.18 -4.26
C TRP A 125 -6.27 -13.37 -3.50
N GLU A 126 -7.39 -13.99 -3.20
CA GLU A 126 -8.47 -13.39 -2.41
C GLU A 126 -8.10 -13.45 -0.92
N ALA A 127 -8.18 -12.31 -0.27
CA ALA A 127 -7.87 -12.18 1.16
C ALA A 127 -9.10 -11.78 1.98
N HIS A 128 -9.89 -10.85 1.49
CA HIS A 128 -11.04 -10.28 2.17
C HIS A 128 -12.24 -10.18 1.23
N CYS A 129 -13.44 -10.02 1.78
CA CYS A 129 -14.66 -9.82 0.98
C CYS A 129 -14.88 -8.35 0.59
N GLY A 130 -14.05 -7.44 1.09
CA GLY A 130 -14.10 -6.01 0.83
C GLY A 130 -12.72 -5.39 0.77
N PRO A 131 -12.62 -4.07 0.62
CA PRO A 131 -11.35 -3.38 0.44
C PRO A 131 -10.31 -3.72 1.51
N VAL A 132 -9.06 -3.90 1.08
CA VAL A 132 -7.92 -4.12 2.00
C VAL A 132 -7.38 -2.76 2.41
N TYR A 133 -7.86 -2.24 3.53
CA TYR A 133 -7.50 -0.91 4.02
C TYR A 133 -6.06 -0.81 4.52
N ALA A 134 -5.56 -1.87 5.16
CA ALA A 134 -4.18 -1.93 5.61
C ALA A 134 -3.52 -3.25 5.21
N LEU A 135 -2.29 -3.13 4.79
CA LEU A 135 -1.38 -4.23 4.54
C LEU A 135 -0.02 -3.81 5.08
N GLN A 136 0.49 -4.52 6.07
CA GLN A 136 1.75 -4.19 6.70
C GLN A 136 2.54 -5.45 7.04
N ARG A 137 3.80 -5.45 6.65
CA ARG A 137 4.77 -6.51 6.97
C ARG A 137 5.26 -6.35 8.40
N ASN A 138 5.48 -7.49 9.09
CA ASN A 138 6.05 -7.47 10.42
C ASN A 138 7.51 -6.97 10.34
N PRO A 139 7.90 -5.96 11.13
CA PRO A 139 9.24 -5.39 11.08
C PRO A 139 10.32 -6.35 11.59
N TRP A 140 9.97 -7.30 12.47
CA TRP A 140 10.89 -8.29 13.06
C TRP A 140 10.99 -9.56 12.22
N PHE A 141 9.84 -10.02 11.73
CA PHE A 141 9.73 -11.23 10.92
C PHE A 141 9.13 -10.90 9.55
N PRO A 142 9.96 -10.49 8.57
CA PRO A 142 9.47 -9.98 7.27
C PRO A 142 8.66 -10.96 6.44
N LYS A 143 8.71 -12.26 6.77
CA LYS A 143 7.85 -13.27 6.12
C LYS A 143 6.38 -13.20 6.56
N PHE A 144 6.12 -12.58 7.72
CA PHE A 144 4.77 -12.40 8.23
C PHE A 144 4.25 -11.01 7.88
N TYR A 145 3.00 -10.94 7.52
CA TYR A 145 2.31 -9.69 7.27
C TYR A 145 0.87 -9.78 7.75
N LEU A 146 0.32 -8.65 8.11
CA LEU A 146 -1.09 -8.52 8.47
C LEU A 146 -1.84 -7.80 7.35
N THR A 147 -3.12 -8.11 7.24
CA THR A 147 -4.07 -7.40 6.38
C THR A 147 -5.34 -7.10 7.15
N VAL A 148 -5.90 -5.96 6.82
CA VAL A 148 -7.17 -5.51 7.36
C VAL A 148 -8.10 -5.21 6.22
N GLY A 149 -9.28 -5.78 6.28
CA GLY A 149 -10.34 -5.53 5.32
C GLY A 149 -11.66 -6.03 5.87
N ASP A 150 -12.75 -5.62 5.27
CA ASP A 150 -14.08 -6.00 5.74
C ASP A 150 -14.25 -5.75 7.27
N TRP A 151 -14.60 -6.76 8.04
CA TRP A 151 -14.75 -6.73 9.51
C TRP A 151 -13.72 -7.62 10.21
N SER A 152 -12.59 -7.91 9.56
CA SER A 152 -11.62 -8.87 10.09
C SER A 152 -10.17 -8.44 9.90
N VAL A 153 -9.32 -9.00 10.74
CA VAL A 153 -7.87 -8.90 10.65
C VAL A 153 -7.33 -10.30 10.37
N LYS A 154 -6.40 -10.40 9.43
CA LYS A 154 -5.76 -11.66 9.09
C LYS A 154 -4.25 -11.52 9.13
N VAL A 155 -3.60 -12.52 9.68
CA VAL A 155 -2.13 -12.64 9.69
C VAL A 155 -1.74 -13.75 8.73
N TRP A 156 -0.73 -13.49 7.92
CA TRP A 156 -0.29 -14.34 6.82
C TRP A 156 1.19 -14.65 6.93
N ASN A 157 1.59 -15.72 6.26
CA ASN A 157 2.99 -16.00 5.94
C ASN A 157 3.16 -15.93 4.42
N GLU A 158 4.25 -15.31 3.94
CA GLU A 158 4.55 -15.18 2.51
C GLU A 158 4.66 -16.51 1.77
N GLU A 159 4.98 -17.61 2.47
CA GLU A 159 5.11 -18.96 1.91
C GLU A 159 3.78 -19.70 1.78
N ILE A 160 2.74 -19.23 2.49
CA ILE A 160 1.44 -19.90 2.60
C ILE A 160 0.35 -18.95 2.09
N ARG A 161 -0.52 -19.44 1.21
CA ARG A 161 -1.61 -18.64 0.62
C ARG A 161 -2.88 -18.57 1.49
N THR A 162 -2.89 -19.28 2.61
CA THR A 162 -3.99 -19.25 3.57
C THR A 162 -3.58 -18.43 4.78
N PRO A 163 -4.49 -17.68 5.41
CA PRO A 163 -4.16 -16.94 6.61
C PRO A 163 -3.81 -17.91 7.75
N ILE A 164 -2.77 -17.59 8.51
CA ILE A 164 -2.37 -18.34 9.71
C ILE A 164 -3.34 -18.05 10.84
N MET A 165 -3.76 -16.77 10.94
CA MET A 165 -4.70 -16.30 11.94
C MET A 165 -5.76 -15.45 11.24
N THR A 166 -7.01 -15.68 11.63
CA THR A 166 -8.14 -14.82 11.26
C THR A 166 -8.88 -14.44 12.53
N SER A 167 -9.08 -13.16 12.76
CA SER A 167 -9.89 -12.68 13.88
C SER A 167 -11.36 -13.08 13.70
N LYS A 168 -12.13 -13.04 14.77
CA LYS A 168 -13.59 -13.03 14.66
C LYS A 168 -14.04 -11.75 13.95
N PHE A 169 -15.19 -11.79 13.31
CA PHE A 169 -15.78 -10.57 12.73
C PHE A 169 -16.12 -9.57 13.83
N PHE A 170 -15.62 -8.35 13.63
CA PHE A 170 -15.97 -7.23 14.49
C PHE A 170 -17.36 -6.69 14.16
N ARG A 171 -17.94 -5.93 15.07
CA ARG A 171 -19.21 -5.24 14.83
C ARG A 171 -19.06 -3.98 13.98
N SER A 172 -17.84 -3.44 13.95
CA SER A 172 -17.48 -2.23 13.20
C SER A 172 -16.38 -2.54 12.20
N TYR A 173 -16.31 -1.79 11.10
CA TYR A 173 -15.23 -1.90 10.14
C TYR A 173 -13.88 -1.63 10.77
N VAL A 174 -12.88 -2.44 10.41
CA VAL A 174 -11.50 -2.20 10.78
C VAL A 174 -10.87 -1.35 9.68
N LEU A 175 -10.33 -0.19 10.05
CA LEU A 175 -9.85 0.81 9.10
C LEU A 175 -8.35 0.75 8.90
N ASP A 176 -7.60 0.44 9.95
CA ASP A 176 -6.14 0.40 9.88
C ASP A 176 -5.57 -0.57 10.91
N ALA A 177 -4.34 -1.02 10.69
CA ALA A 177 -3.59 -1.81 11.65
C ALA A 177 -2.09 -1.55 11.51
N ALA A 178 -1.38 -1.60 12.63
CA ALA A 178 0.06 -1.39 12.66
C ALA A 178 0.74 -2.35 13.62
N TRP A 179 1.85 -2.96 13.17
CA TRP A 179 2.73 -3.74 14.02
C TRP A 179 3.47 -2.84 15.01
N SER A 180 3.69 -3.35 16.21
CA SER A 180 4.54 -2.68 17.18
C SER A 180 6.00 -2.64 16.69
N PRO A 181 6.64 -1.47 16.72
CA PRO A 181 8.06 -1.36 16.36
C PRO A 181 9.00 -1.98 17.39
N THR A 182 8.51 -2.25 18.61
CA THR A 182 9.32 -2.70 19.75
C THR A 182 9.03 -4.14 20.19
N ARG A 183 7.84 -4.68 19.87
CA ARG A 183 7.41 -6.03 20.26
C ARG A 183 6.97 -6.83 19.04
N PRO A 184 7.62 -7.96 18.73
CA PRO A 184 7.38 -8.66 17.46
C PRO A 184 6.00 -9.31 17.31
N GLY A 185 5.36 -9.71 18.43
CA GLY A 185 4.02 -10.32 18.43
C GLY A 185 2.86 -9.35 18.63
N VAL A 186 3.15 -8.06 18.84
CA VAL A 186 2.12 -7.07 19.18
C VAL A 186 1.75 -6.24 17.96
N PHE A 187 0.46 -6.08 17.74
CA PHE A 187 -0.08 -5.12 16.77
C PHE A 187 -1.33 -4.43 17.31
N VAL A 188 -1.68 -3.33 16.72
CA VAL A 188 -2.88 -2.56 17.05
C VAL A 188 -3.80 -2.47 15.85
N THR A 189 -5.09 -2.37 16.10
CA THR A 189 -6.11 -2.15 15.07
C THR A 189 -7.02 -1.01 15.46
N THR A 190 -7.42 -0.21 14.49
CA THR A 190 -8.38 0.87 14.68
C THR A 190 -9.67 0.56 13.95
N LYS A 191 -10.79 0.93 14.56
CA LYS A 191 -12.13 0.65 14.03
C LYS A 191 -12.92 1.93 13.79
N MET A 192 -13.92 1.85 12.93
CA MET A 192 -14.77 2.97 12.57
C MET A 192 -15.59 3.53 13.74
N ASP A 193 -15.82 2.75 14.79
CA ASP A 193 -16.48 3.18 16.01
C ASP A 193 -15.59 3.99 16.97
N GLY A 194 -14.35 4.29 16.55
CA GLY A 194 -13.37 5.04 17.34
C GLY A 194 -12.63 4.19 18.38
N THR A 195 -12.83 2.88 18.39
CA THR A 195 -12.10 1.99 19.31
C THR A 195 -10.77 1.53 18.72
N LEU A 196 -9.82 1.28 19.60
CA LEU A 196 -8.52 0.71 19.30
C LEU A 196 -8.34 -0.58 20.09
N ASP A 197 -7.99 -1.66 19.40
CA ASP A 197 -7.66 -2.94 20.03
C ASP A 197 -6.15 -3.19 19.96
N VAL A 198 -5.61 -3.74 21.03
CA VAL A 198 -4.22 -4.21 21.10
C VAL A 198 -4.23 -5.73 21.11
N TRP A 199 -3.41 -6.31 20.23
CA TRP A 199 -3.27 -7.76 20.04
C TRP A 199 -1.89 -8.20 20.46
N ASP A 200 -1.81 -9.31 21.14
CA ASP A 200 -0.57 -10.01 21.49
C ASP A 200 -0.72 -11.49 21.08
N ILE A 201 0.08 -11.95 20.11
CA ILE A 201 0.01 -13.28 19.47
C ILE A 201 1.27 -14.10 19.68
#